data_29d4a72f27dfd74c4bf27b951752e99d
#
_entry.id   29d4a72f27dfd74c4bf27b951752e99d
#
_cell.length_a   1.000
_cell.length_b   1.000
_cell.length_c   1.000
_cell.angle_alpha   90.00
_cell.angle_beta   90.00
_cell.angle_gamma   90.00
#
_symmetry.space_group_name_H-M   'P 1'
#
loop_
_entity.id
_entity.type
_entity.pdbx_description
1 polymer ?
#
loop_
_entity_poly.entity_id
_entity_poly.type
_entity_poly.pdbx_seq_one_letter_code
_entity_poly.pdbx_strand_id
1 'polypeptide(L)'
;MLRAIDFHGLKGVEFSKGEYTALLIPEMGANLVRLANTRLGAEILRTPGPGEIETFRSRPQVFGLPILFPPNRIADGRYVFEGCTYQYPITIERERNYHHGVLKSEAFLVSKARETDREVMIECRYYANAGNDAVYRDFLHEFKCKITYRLTAEGLEQEV
;
A
#
# COMPACT_ATOMS: atom_id res chain seq x y z
N MET A 1 7.27 11.40 16.68
CA MET A 1 5.83 11.35 17.07
C MET A 1 5.17 10.23 16.27
N LEU A 2 4.37 9.41 16.94
CA LEU A 2 3.62 8.30 16.32
C LEU A 2 2.20 8.31 16.90
N ARG A 3 1.16 8.42 16.07
CA ARG A 3 -0.23 8.45 16.52
C ARG A 3 -1.22 7.88 15.50
N ALA A 4 -2.30 7.30 15.98
CA ALA A 4 -3.45 6.94 15.16
C ALA A 4 -4.30 8.18 14.87
N ILE A 5 -4.80 8.30 13.64
CA ILE A 5 -5.70 9.37 13.22
C ILE A 5 -6.87 8.82 12.40
N ASP A 6 -7.94 9.59 12.31
CA ASP A 6 -8.94 9.45 11.25
C ASP A 6 -8.50 10.29 10.04
N PHE A 7 -8.39 9.65 8.90
CA PHE A 7 -8.08 10.31 7.63
C PHE A 7 -9.29 10.20 6.70
N HIS A 8 -10.23 11.11 6.84
CA HIS A 8 -11.47 11.15 6.05
C HIS A 8 -12.26 9.83 6.10
N GLY A 9 -12.40 9.26 7.29
CA GLY A 9 -13.09 8.00 7.52
C GLY A 9 -12.25 6.74 7.26
N LEU A 10 -10.92 6.88 7.03
CA LEU A 10 -9.95 5.80 6.95
C LEU A 10 -9.05 5.82 8.19
N LYS A 11 -8.72 4.63 8.72
CA LYS A 11 -7.79 4.52 9.84
C LYS A 11 -6.36 4.78 9.37
N GLY A 12 -5.77 5.89 9.82
CA GLY A 12 -4.43 6.30 9.49
C GLY A 12 -3.46 6.19 10.67
N VAL A 13 -2.19 6.06 10.35
CA VAL A 13 -1.07 6.18 11.29
C VAL A 13 -0.19 7.32 10.82
N GLU A 14 -0.22 8.42 11.56
CA GLU A 14 0.66 9.57 11.31
C GLU A 14 1.91 9.46 12.17
N PHE A 15 3.06 9.73 11.57
CA PHE A 15 4.34 9.68 12.26
C PHE A 15 5.32 10.71 11.71
N SER A 16 6.25 11.15 12.58
CA SER A 16 7.25 12.14 12.20
C SER A 16 8.59 11.87 12.87
N LYS A 17 9.68 12.24 12.16
CA LYS A 17 11.05 12.20 12.66
C LYS A 17 11.90 13.27 11.99
N GLY A 18 12.65 14.05 12.79
CA GLY A 18 13.37 15.20 12.24
C GLY A 18 12.41 16.17 11.57
N GLU A 19 12.71 16.48 10.31
CA GLU A 19 11.93 17.39 9.48
C GLU A 19 10.88 16.67 8.61
N TYR A 20 10.77 15.33 8.72
CA TYR A 20 9.84 14.54 7.92
C TYR A 20 8.57 14.19 8.68
N THR A 21 7.47 14.27 7.96
CA THR A 21 6.15 13.77 8.40
C THR A 21 5.62 12.79 7.38
N ALA A 22 4.95 11.75 7.84
CA ALA A 22 4.40 10.69 7.00
C ALA A 22 3.02 10.25 7.49
N LEU A 23 2.19 9.75 6.56
CA LEU A 23 0.88 9.18 6.84
C LEU A 23 0.72 7.86 6.12
N LEU A 24 0.45 6.81 6.87
CA LEU A 24 0.21 5.46 6.40
C LEU A 24 -1.28 5.12 6.55
N ILE A 25 -1.87 4.48 5.53
CA ILE A 25 -3.24 3.96 5.56
C ILE A 25 -3.19 2.42 5.45
N PRO A 26 -3.16 1.69 6.60
CA PRO A 26 -3.01 0.24 6.60
C PRO A 26 -4.11 -0.50 5.84
N GLU A 27 -5.36 -0.05 5.94
CA GLU A 27 -6.52 -0.68 5.32
C GLU A 27 -6.63 -0.47 3.79
N MET A 28 -5.71 0.30 3.21
CA MET A 28 -5.61 0.54 1.76
C MET A 28 -4.23 0.13 1.25
N GLY A 29 -3.93 -1.17 1.31
CA GLY A 29 -2.68 -1.74 0.83
C GLY A 29 -1.45 -1.34 1.64
N ALA A 30 -1.61 -0.94 2.92
CA ALA A 30 -0.58 -0.29 3.72
C ALA A 30 0.08 0.87 2.94
N ASN A 31 -0.70 1.63 2.18
CA ASN A 31 -0.20 2.73 1.36
C ASN A 31 0.28 3.88 2.24
N LEU A 32 1.54 4.29 2.08
CA LEU A 32 2.06 5.53 2.64
C LEU A 32 1.61 6.69 1.76
N VAL A 33 0.51 7.33 2.13
CA VAL A 33 -0.15 8.34 1.29
C VAL A 33 0.45 9.73 1.41
N ARG A 34 1.24 9.99 2.45
CA ARG A 34 1.93 11.28 2.64
C ARG A 34 3.36 11.06 3.07
N LEU A 35 4.26 11.81 2.48
CA LEU A 35 5.60 12.09 2.96
C LEU A 35 5.90 13.54 2.64
N ALA A 36 6.24 14.32 3.65
CA ALA A 36 6.56 15.73 3.52
C ALA A 36 7.84 16.09 4.27
N ASN A 37 8.59 17.05 3.75
CA ASN A 37 9.68 17.69 4.48
C ASN A 37 9.21 19.08 4.95
N THR A 38 9.05 19.24 6.25
CA THR A 38 8.47 20.45 6.86
C THR A 38 9.39 21.66 6.76
N ARG A 39 10.73 21.47 6.79
CA ARG A 39 11.71 22.55 6.63
C ARG A 39 11.69 23.14 5.22
N LEU A 40 11.55 22.28 4.22
CA LEU A 40 11.52 22.68 2.81
C LEU A 40 10.12 23.08 2.35
N GLY A 41 9.07 22.85 3.16
CA GLY A 41 7.68 23.03 2.74
C GLY A 41 7.30 22.12 1.56
N ALA A 42 7.95 20.96 1.41
CA ALA A 42 7.80 20.08 0.27
C ALA A 42 6.92 18.88 0.59
N GLU A 43 5.85 18.69 -0.18
CA GLU A 43 5.08 17.45 -0.25
C GLU A 43 5.76 16.54 -1.29
N ILE A 44 6.26 15.36 -0.84
CA ILE A 44 7.05 14.45 -1.68
C ILE A 44 6.13 13.47 -2.41
N LEU A 45 5.04 13.06 -1.77
CA LEU A 45 4.06 12.14 -2.33
C LEU A 45 2.74 12.86 -2.61
N ARG A 46 1.99 12.33 -3.58
CA ARG A 46 0.62 12.77 -3.82
C ARG A 46 -0.30 12.22 -2.72
N THR A 47 -0.75 13.10 -1.85
CA THR A 47 -1.73 12.78 -0.80
C THR A 47 -3.14 13.03 -1.35
N PRO A 48 -4.11 12.11 -1.17
CA PRO A 48 -5.50 12.38 -1.57
C PRO A 48 -6.10 13.50 -0.71
N GLY A 49 -6.69 14.50 -1.37
CA GLY A 49 -7.46 15.54 -0.70
C GLY A 49 -8.88 15.07 -0.30
N PRO A 50 -9.64 15.89 0.47
CA PRO A 50 -10.98 15.52 0.91
C PRO A 50 -11.94 15.12 -0.23
N GLY A 51 -11.85 15.78 -1.38
CA GLY A 51 -12.64 15.47 -2.57
C GLY A 51 -12.13 14.29 -3.40
N GLU A 52 -10.99 13.69 -3.04
CA GLU A 52 -10.35 12.60 -3.78
C GLU A 52 -10.46 11.23 -3.08
N ILE A 53 -11.14 11.14 -1.93
CA ILE A 53 -11.18 9.90 -1.12
C ILE A 53 -11.84 8.75 -1.89
N GLU A 54 -12.91 9.01 -2.62
CA GLU A 54 -13.54 7.98 -3.45
C GLU A 54 -12.64 7.56 -4.61
N THR A 55 -11.87 8.49 -5.19
CA THR A 55 -10.84 8.17 -6.18
C THR A 55 -9.74 7.33 -5.56
N PHE A 56 -9.29 7.66 -4.34
CA PHE A 56 -8.31 6.87 -3.61
C PHE A 56 -8.81 5.45 -3.31
N ARG A 57 -10.06 5.29 -2.88
CA ARG A 57 -10.67 3.97 -2.65
C ARG A 57 -10.73 3.11 -3.91
N SER A 58 -11.11 3.71 -5.04
CA SER A 58 -11.25 2.99 -6.32
C SER A 58 -9.94 2.84 -7.09
N ARG A 59 -8.99 3.76 -6.90
CA ARG A 59 -7.71 3.81 -7.64
C ARG A 59 -6.53 4.18 -6.73
N PRO A 60 -6.24 3.38 -5.69
CA PRO A 60 -5.19 3.71 -4.72
C PRO A 60 -3.80 3.84 -5.35
N GLN A 61 -3.56 3.22 -6.51
CA GLN A 61 -2.29 3.25 -7.23
C GLN A 61 -1.88 4.63 -7.77
N VAL A 62 -2.75 5.63 -7.74
CA VAL A 62 -2.41 6.99 -8.20
C VAL A 62 -1.99 7.92 -7.05
N PHE A 63 -1.94 7.41 -5.82
CA PHE A 63 -1.56 8.14 -4.62
C PHE A 63 -0.47 7.41 -3.84
N GLY A 64 0.37 8.17 -3.13
CA GLY A 64 1.34 7.63 -2.18
C GLY A 64 2.35 6.63 -2.75
N LEU A 65 2.66 5.60 -1.96
CA LEU A 65 3.56 4.48 -2.29
C LEU A 65 2.80 3.14 -2.23
N PRO A 66 1.96 2.82 -3.22
CA PRO A 66 1.17 1.59 -3.22
C PRO A 66 2.02 0.36 -3.52
N ILE A 67 1.68 -0.79 -2.91
CA ILE A 67 2.23 -2.09 -3.29
C ILE A 67 1.40 -2.67 -4.43
N LEU A 68 2.03 -2.87 -5.59
CA LEU A 68 1.41 -3.39 -6.80
C LEU A 68 1.80 -4.87 -6.97
N PHE A 69 0.90 -5.79 -6.58
CA PHE A 69 1.15 -7.22 -6.70
C PHE A 69 -0.12 -8.00 -7.12
N PRO A 70 -0.02 -8.84 -8.18
CA PRO A 70 1.06 -8.87 -9.16
C PRO A 70 1.17 -7.54 -9.91
N PRO A 71 2.39 -7.13 -10.31
CA PRO A 71 2.62 -5.82 -10.91
C PRO A 71 2.21 -5.78 -12.39
N ASN A 72 2.20 -4.56 -12.96
CA ASN A 72 2.00 -4.29 -14.38
C ASN A 72 0.63 -4.71 -14.94
N ARG A 73 0.60 -4.93 -16.25
CA ARG A 73 -0.55 -5.40 -17.00
C ARG A 73 -0.35 -6.85 -17.40
N ILE A 74 -1.42 -7.64 -17.28
CA ILE A 74 -1.49 -9.01 -17.77
C ILE A 74 -2.52 -9.02 -18.89
N ALA A 75 -2.07 -9.23 -20.13
CA ALA A 75 -2.91 -9.25 -21.31
C ALA A 75 -3.96 -10.36 -21.19
N ASP A 76 -5.21 -10.04 -21.51
CA ASP A 76 -6.40 -10.90 -21.33
C ASP A 76 -6.55 -11.48 -19.91
N GLY A 77 -5.85 -10.87 -18.93
CA GLY A 77 -5.80 -11.37 -17.56
C GLY A 77 -5.17 -12.75 -17.42
N ARG A 78 -4.46 -13.27 -18.42
CA ARG A 78 -4.08 -14.69 -18.45
C ARG A 78 -2.60 -14.89 -18.75
N TYR A 79 -1.97 -15.79 -18.00
CA TYR A 79 -0.65 -16.34 -18.34
C TYR A 79 -0.55 -17.81 -17.91
N VAL A 80 0.47 -18.50 -18.43
CA VAL A 80 0.81 -19.87 -18.07
C VAL A 80 2.20 -19.89 -17.47
N PHE A 81 2.36 -20.52 -16.32
CA PHE A 81 3.65 -20.72 -15.67
C PHE A 81 3.73 -22.15 -15.15
N GLU A 82 4.79 -22.88 -15.48
CA GLU A 82 5.02 -24.29 -15.10
C GLU A 82 3.81 -25.19 -15.35
N GLY A 83 3.14 -25.02 -16.48
CA GLY A 83 1.95 -25.80 -16.85
C GLY A 83 0.65 -25.39 -16.19
N CYS A 84 0.70 -24.50 -15.18
CA CYS A 84 -0.49 -23.93 -14.54
C CYS A 84 -0.97 -22.68 -15.27
N THR A 85 -2.29 -22.60 -15.51
CA THR A 85 -2.93 -21.40 -16.05
C THR A 85 -3.41 -20.52 -14.91
N TYR A 86 -3.00 -19.25 -14.95
CA TYR A 86 -3.48 -18.21 -14.04
C TYR A 86 -4.45 -17.30 -14.80
N GLN A 87 -5.62 -17.07 -14.22
CA GLN A 87 -6.66 -16.25 -14.82
C GLN A 87 -7.10 -15.19 -13.82
N TYR A 88 -6.87 -13.92 -14.18
CA TYR A 88 -7.27 -12.74 -13.44
C TYR A 88 -8.46 -12.04 -14.11
N PRO A 89 -9.29 -11.32 -13.36
CA PRO A 89 -10.36 -10.53 -13.94
C PRO A 89 -9.82 -9.41 -14.83
N ILE A 90 -10.51 -9.08 -15.89
CA ILE A 90 -10.19 -7.89 -16.68
C ILE A 90 -10.59 -6.66 -15.86
N THR A 91 -9.62 -5.78 -15.58
CA THR A 91 -9.84 -4.54 -14.82
C THR A 91 -9.71 -3.28 -15.68
N ILE A 92 -9.18 -3.42 -16.91
CA ILE A 92 -9.15 -2.37 -17.93
C ILE A 92 -9.79 -2.94 -19.21
N GLU A 93 -11.09 -2.79 -19.35
CA GLU A 93 -11.88 -3.36 -20.44
C GLU A 93 -11.37 -2.93 -21.83
N ARG A 94 -11.10 -1.64 -22.03
CA ARG A 94 -10.64 -1.09 -23.31
C ARG A 94 -9.36 -1.78 -23.83
N GLU A 95 -8.47 -2.14 -22.92
CA GLU A 95 -7.17 -2.75 -23.23
C GLU A 95 -7.17 -4.27 -23.02
N ARG A 96 -8.27 -4.82 -22.50
CA ARG A 96 -8.41 -6.23 -22.11
C ARG A 96 -7.30 -6.68 -21.16
N ASN A 97 -6.97 -5.85 -20.17
CA ASN A 97 -5.88 -6.12 -19.23
C ASN A 97 -6.40 -6.29 -17.79
N TYR A 98 -5.74 -7.18 -17.04
CA TYR A 98 -5.67 -7.07 -15.59
C TYR A 98 -4.56 -6.07 -15.21
N HIS A 99 -4.79 -5.23 -14.19
CA HIS A 99 -3.91 -4.11 -13.93
C HIS A 99 -3.53 -3.96 -12.46
N HIS A 100 -2.22 -4.00 -12.16
CA HIS A 100 -1.59 -3.63 -10.90
C HIS A 100 -2.03 -4.39 -9.65
N GLY A 101 -2.60 -5.57 -9.81
CA GLY A 101 -2.87 -6.44 -8.68
C GLY A 101 -3.95 -5.93 -7.72
N VAL A 102 -4.13 -6.68 -6.66
CA VAL A 102 -5.15 -6.42 -5.63
C VAL A 102 -4.57 -5.94 -4.30
N LEU A 103 -3.28 -6.21 -3.98
CA LEU A 103 -2.69 -5.85 -2.68
C LEU A 103 -2.82 -4.37 -2.34
N LYS A 104 -2.84 -3.50 -3.34
CA LYS A 104 -3.04 -2.05 -3.16
C LYS A 104 -4.35 -1.66 -2.49
N SER A 105 -5.34 -2.56 -2.48
CA SER A 105 -6.67 -2.33 -1.89
C SER A 105 -6.95 -3.23 -0.68
N GLU A 106 -6.02 -4.12 -0.33
CA GLU A 106 -6.19 -5.04 0.79
C GLU A 106 -5.84 -4.41 2.13
N ALA A 107 -6.54 -4.83 3.18
CA ALA A 107 -6.25 -4.38 4.53
C ALA A 107 -5.06 -5.14 5.12
N PHE A 108 -4.01 -4.41 5.49
CA PHE A 108 -2.85 -4.94 6.19
C PHE A 108 -3.00 -4.73 7.70
N LEU A 109 -2.55 -5.71 8.47
CA LEU A 109 -2.43 -5.61 9.92
C LEU A 109 -1.15 -4.85 10.29
N VAL A 110 -1.24 -3.79 11.07
CA VAL A 110 -0.08 -3.19 11.74
C VAL A 110 0.38 -4.17 12.81
N SER A 111 1.48 -4.89 12.55
CA SER A 111 2.02 -5.92 13.43
C SER A 111 3.01 -5.36 14.46
N LYS A 112 3.69 -4.29 14.10
CA LYS A 112 4.58 -3.56 15.00
C LYS A 112 4.55 -2.07 14.71
N ALA A 113 4.64 -1.26 15.75
CA ALA A 113 4.86 0.17 15.66
C ALA A 113 5.71 0.60 16.86
N ARG A 114 6.83 1.25 16.62
CA ARG A 114 7.72 1.73 17.67
C ARG A 114 8.34 3.06 17.31
N GLU A 115 8.62 3.84 18.32
CA GLU A 115 9.38 5.08 18.23
C GLU A 115 10.59 5.00 19.13
N THR A 116 11.73 5.46 18.64
CA THR A 116 12.99 5.61 19.38
C THR A 116 13.54 7.02 19.15
N ASP A 117 14.65 7.37 19.78
CA ASP A 117 15.32 8.66 19.55
C ASP A 117 15.83 8.82 18.11
N ARG A 118 16.05 7.72 17.39
CA ARG A 118 16.64 7.72 16.04
C ARG A 118 15.60 7.54 14.93
N GLU A 119 14.59 6.74 15.16
CA GLU A 119 13.62 6.34 14.11
C GLU A 119 12.20 6.16 14.63
N VAL A 120 11.24 6.24 13.73
CA VAL A 120 9.93 5.62 13.86
C VAL A 120 9.85 4.45 12.89
N MET A 121 9.47 3.26 13.37
CA MET A 121 9.32 2.06 12.56
C MET A 121 7.89 1.52 12.66
N ILE A 122 7.29 1.22 11.50
CA ILE A 122 5.97 0.58 11.39
C ILE A 122 6.10 -0.64 10.50
N GLU A 123 5.64 -1.80 10.97
CA GLU A 123 5.58 -3.03 10.21
C GLU A 123 4.12 -3.40 9.96
N CYS A 124 3.77 -3.60 8.69
CA CYS A 124 2.47 -4.06 8.23
C CYS A 124 2.60 -5.45 7.63
N ARG A 125 1.60 -6.31 7.86
CA ARG A 125 1.55 -7.68 7.34
C ARG A 125 0.23 -7.99 6.67
N TYR A 126 0.32 -8.72 5.58
CA TYR A 126 -0.79 -9.34 4.90
C TYR A 126 -0.49 -10.83 4.69
N TYR A 127 -1.51 -11.66 4.81
CA TYR A 127 -1.41 -13.10 4.56
C TYR A 127 -2.52 -13.54 3.62
N ALA A 128 -2.15 -13.94 2.41
CA ALA A 128 -3.06 -14.55 1.44
C ALA A 128 -3.15 -16.06 1.70
N ASN A 129 -4.35 -16.57 1.88
CA ASN A 129 -4.64 -17.99 2.09
C ASN A 129 -6.03 -18.36 1.56
N ALA A 130 -6.38 -19.64 1.59
CA ALA A 130 -7.65 -20.14 1.09
C ALA A 130 -8.91 -19.52 1.74
N GLY A 131 -8.78 -18.94 2.94
CA GLY A 131 -9.85 -18.20 3.63
C GLY A 131 -9.91 -16.70 3.27
N ASN A 132 -8.96 -16.21 2.45
CA ASN A 132 -8.88 -14.84 2.00
C ASN A 132 -9.17 -14.79 0.49
N ASP A 133 -10.43 -14.58 0.13
CA ASP A 133 -10.92 -14.80 -1.23
C ASP A 133 -10.35 -13.86 -2.30
N ALA A 134 -10.02 -12.62 -1.95
CA ALA A 134 -9.68 -11.60 -2.95
C ALA A 134 -8.37 -11.92 -3.68
N VAL A 135 -7.30 -12.19 -2.93
CA VAL A 135 -5.96 -12.42 -3.50
C VAL A 135 -5.71 -13.88 -3.83
N TYR A 136 -6.09 -14.78 -2.93
CA TYR A 136 -5.89 -16.22 -3.12
C TYR A 136 -6.65 -16.78 -4.32
N ARG A 137 -7.89 -16.35 -4.53
CA ARG A 137 -8.70 -16.76 -5.67
C ARG A 137 -8.04 -16.47 -7.02
N ASP A 138 -7.39 -15.32 -7.13
CA ASP A 138 -6.80 -14.88 -8.42
C ASP A 138 -5.35 -15.39 -8.58
N PHE A 139 -4.59 -15.52 -7.49
CA PHE A 139 -3.18 -15.93 -7.53
C PHE A 139 -2.94 -17.41 -7.20
N LEU A 140 -3.85 -18.07 -6.47
CA LEU A 140 -3.84 -19.50 -6.13
C LEU A 140 -2.62 -19.98 -5.33
N HIS A 141 -1.89 -19.08 -4.70
CA HIS A 141 -0.77 -19.41 -3.82
C HIS A 141 -0.91 -18.72 -2.47
N GLU A 142 -0.61 -19.45 -1.41
CA GLU A 142 -0.44 -18.83 -0.11
C GLU A 142 0.85 -18.03 -0.07
N PHE A 143 0.78 -16.80 0.41
CA PHE A 143 1.97 -15.98 0.62
C PHE A 143 1.78 -14.99 1.76
N LYS A 144 2.90 -14.50 2.26
CA LYS A 144 2.94 -13.42 3.25
C LYS A 144 3.62 -12.21 2.62
N CYS A 145 3.00 -11.06 2.76
CA CYS A 145 3.62 -9.78 2.43
C CYS A 145 3.90 -9.02 3.73
N LYS A 146 5.14 -8.61 3.94
CA LYS A 146 5.57 -7.78 5.06
C LYS A 146 6.13 -6.49 4.50
N ILE A 147 5.61 -5.36 4.96
CA ILE A 147 6.09 -4.03 4.60
C ILE A 147 6.60 -3.37 5.87
N THR A 148 7.83 -2.87 5.84
CA THR A 148 8.42 -2.11 6.95
C THR A 148 8.74 -0.71 6.48
N TYR A 149 8.21 0.28 7.17
CA TYR A 149 8.52 1.69 6.99
C TYR A 149 9.41 2.15 8.14
N ARG A 150 10.56 2.73 7.82
CA ARG A 150 11.47 3.39 8.78
C ARG A 150 11.62 4.84 8.40
N LEU A 151 11.26 5.72 9.31
CA LEU A 151 11.43 7.16 9.15
C LEU A 151 12.51 7.64 10.12
N THR A 152 13.55 8.25 9.57
CA THR A 152 14.68 8.84 10.30
C THR A 152 14.76 10.34 10.04
N ALA A 153 15.77 11.02 10.59
CA ALA A 153 16.07 12.42 10.26
C ALA A 153 16.59 12.59 8.83
N GLU A 154 17.06 11.52 8.19
CA GLU A 154 17.60 11.52 6.82
C GLU A 154 16.54 11.21 5.76
N GLY A 155 15.42 10.60 6.14
CA GLY A 155 14.35 10.28 5.21
C GLY A 155 13.61 8.99 5.55
N LEU A 156 12.90 8.46 4.55
CA LEU A 156 12.08 7.25 4.63
C LEU A 156 12.76 6.09 3.90
N GLU A 157 12.78 4.93 4.56
CA GLU A 157 13.07 3.62 3.97
C GLU A 157 11.81 2.77 3.95
N GLN A 158 11.53 2.12 2.82
CA GLN A 158 10.49 1.11 2.66
C GLN A 158 11.14 -0.23 2.28
N GLU A 159 10.89 -1.26 3.07
CA GLU A 159 11.29 -2.65 2.80
C GLU A 159 10.03 -3.50 2.57
N VAL A 160 10.03 -4.33 1.53
CA VAL A 160 8.94 -5.25 1.20
C VAL A 160 9.47 -6.67 1.10
#